data_939a5715c9368dac1b97936345b2091e
#
_entry.id   939a5715c9368dac1b97936345b2091e
#
_cell.length_a   1.000
_cell.length_b   1.000
_cell.length_c   1.000
_cell.angle_alpha   90.00
_cell.angle_beta   90.00
_cell.angle_gamma   90.00
#
_symmetry.space_group_name_H-M   'P 1'
#
loop_
_entity.id
_entity.type
_entity.pdbx_description
1 polymer ?
#
loop_
_entity_poly.entity_id
_entity_poly.type
_entity_poly.pdbx_seq_one_letter_code
_entity_poly.pdbx_strand_id
1 'polypeptide(L)'
;MAARAGVPLEDMEFWQFHPTGVAGAGVLLTEGCRGEGAILRNSNGERFMERYAPTLKDLAPRDFVSRCMDQEIKEGRGCGPNKDYVVLDMTHLGAETIMKRLPSVFEIGHNFANVDITKEPIPVVPTIHYQMGGIPTNIHGQVVAPKNGNPNDIVNGFYAVGECACVSVHGANRLGTNSLLDLLVFGRAAGLHIVDAVKKAPKAHKELPADAADRALSRLARLNNTNDGEYAQDVANDIRKAMQEHAGVFRTQASMDEGVTKMAAIAERVKHIGLKDKSQVFNTARIEALEVENLIESAQATIVSAAARRESRGAHTVNDYADTPEFPNGRNDAVWMKHTLWYSEGNRLDYKPVNLKPLTAESIPPKVRSF
;
A
#
# COMPACT_ATOMS: atom_id res chain seq x y z
N MET A 1 4.30 -5.54 14.47
CA MET A 1 4.19 -6.58 15.51
C MET A 1 4.40 -7.97 14.92
N ALA A 2 3.59 -8.42 13.96
CA ALA A 2 3.70 -9.75 13.35
C ALA A 2 5.11 -10.07 12.84
N ALA A 3 5.70 -9.21 12.01
CA ALA A 3 7.04 -9.39 11.48
C ALA A 3 8.10 -9.57 12.56
N ARG A 4 8.07 -8.75 13.62
CA ARG A 4 9.00 -8.87 14.78
C ARG A 4 8.77 -10.12 15.62
N ALA A 5 7.61 -10.76 15.50
CA ALA A 5 7.31 -12.04 16.13
C ALA A 5 7.71 -13.24 15.25
N GLY A 6 8.33 -13.00 14.10
CA GLY A 6 8.77 -14.04 13.17
C GLY A 6 7.68 -14.52 12.19
N VAL A 7 6.51 -13.89 12.17
CA VAL A 7 5.47 -14.15 11.17
C VAL A 7 5.85 -13.45 9.86
N PRO A 8 5.80 -14.11 8.69
CA PRO A 8 6.08 -13.44 7.43
C PRO A 8 5.02 -12.38 7.10
N LEU A 9 5.40 -11.40 6.27
CA LEU A 9 4.44 -10.55 5.56
C LEU A 9 4.32 -11.06 4.13
N GLU A 10 3.09 -11.13 3.62
CA GLU A 10 2.76 -11.70 2.32
C GLU A 10 2.46 -10.62 1.31
N ASP A 11 2.99 -10.76 0.08
CA ASP A 11 2.66 -9.95 -1.10
C ASP A 11 2.83 -8.43 -0.92
N MET A 12 3.84 -8.02 -0.18
CA MET A 12 4.07 -6.60 0.17
C MET A 12 4.46 -5.72 -1.03
N GLU A 13 4.85 -6.28 -2.15
CA GLU A 13 5.13 -5.56 -3.41
C GLU A 13 3.88 -5.02 -4.10
N PHE A 14 2.68 -5.50 -3.74
CA PHE A 14 1.42 -5.09 -4.34
C PHE A 14 0.74 -4.01 -3.53
N TRP A 15 1.00 -2.77 -3.85
CA TRP A 15 0.25 -1.63 -3.35
C TRP A 15 -0.36 -0.81 -4.48
N GLN A 16 -1.60 -0.40 -4.27
CA GLN A 16 -2.39 0.30 -5.25
C GLN A 16 -2.23 1.81 -5.11
N PHE A 17 -1.94 2.48 -6.21
CA PHE A 17 -2.02 3.94 -6.29
C PHE A 17 -3.45 4.37 -6.62
N HIS A 18 -3.89 5.44 -5.97
CA HIS A 18 -5.08 6.18 -6.34
C HIS A 18 -4.67 7.36 -7.22
N PRO A 19 -5.32 7.56 -8.39
CA PRO A 19 -4.90 8.62 -9.31
C PRO A 19 -5.09 10.04 -8.76
N THR A 20 -6.10 10.27 -7.94
CA THR A 20 -6.54 11.61 -7.54
C THR A 20 -6.30 11.92 -6.06
N GLY A 21 -5.05 11.82 -5.60
CA GLY A 21 -4.61 12.45 -4.36
C GLY A 21 -4.34 13.93 -4.58
N VAL A 22 -4.77 14.80 -3.65
CA VAL A 22 -4.48 16.24 -3.69
C VAL A 22 -2.97 16.44 -3.59
N ALA A 23 -2.38 17.10 -4.58
CA ALA A 23 -0.94 17.33 -4.61
C ALA A 23 -0.48 18.13 -3.39
N GLY A 24 0.61 17.69 -2.76
CA GLY A 24 1.16 18.27 -1.54
C GLY A 24 0.45 17.87 -0.24
N ALA A 25 -0.85 17.56 -0.26
CA ALA A 25 -1.63 17.18 0.93
C ALA A 25 -1.83 15.66 1.07
N GLY A 26 -1.82 14.92 -0.05
CA GLY A 26 -2.03 13.47 -0.06
C GLY A 26 -3.47 13.02 0.25
N VAL A 27 -4.41 13.95 0.48
CA VAL A 27 -5.82 13.63 0.73
C VAL A 27 -6.47 13.13 -0.54
N LEU A 28 -7.19 12.01 -0.48
CA LEU A 28 -7.77 11.38 -1.66
C LEU A 28 -9.11 11.98 -2.04
N LEU A 29 -9.26 12.32 -3.31
CA LEU A 29 -10.54 12.64 -3.93
C LEU A 29 -11.21 11.35 -4.42
N THR A 30 -12.49 11.19 -4.11
CA THR A 30 -13.25 9.99 -4.50
C THR A 30 -13.22 9.77 -6.01
N GLU A 31 -13.21 8.52 -6.44
CA GLU A 31 -13.38 8.14 -7.85
C GLU A 31 -14.72 8.64 -8.44
N GLY A 32 -15.69 8.90 -7.56
CA GLY A 32 -16.96 9.51 -7.92
C GLY A 32 -16.81 10.83 -8.69
N CYS A 33 -15.73 11.60 -8.47
CA CYS A 33 -15.46 12.81 -9.26
C CYS A 33 -15.42 12.51 -10.76
N ARG A 34 -14.65 11.47 -11.14
CA ARG A 34 -14.53 11.04 -12.55
C ARG A 34 -15.83 10.38 -13.03
N GLY A 35 -16.55 9.69 -12.13
CA GLY A 35 -17.88 9.15 -12.40
C GLY A 35 -18.93 10.22 -12.69
N GLU A 36 -18.85 11.39 -12.06
CA GLU A 36 -19.70 12.56 -12.33
C GLU A 36 -19.22 13.37 -13.55
N GLY A 37 -18.09 13.01 -14.16
CA GLY A 37 -17.58 13.61 -15.39
C GLY A 37 -16.33 14.49 -15.23
N ALA A 38 -15.66 14.48 -14.09
CA ALA A 38 -14.39 15.18 -13.93
C ALA A 38 -13.32 14.69 -14.92
N ILE A 39 -12.49 15.59 -15.42
CA ILE A 39 -11.53 15.37 -16.50
C ILE A 39 -10.11 15.62 -15.99
N LEU A 40 -9.19 14.70 -16.29
CA LEU A 40 -7.76 14.88 -16.04
C LEU A 40 -7.11 15.66 -17.19
N ARG A 41 -6.38 16.75 -16.83
CA ARG A 41 -5.68 17.59 -17.80
C ARG A 41 -4.19 17.75 -17.42
N ASN A 42 -3.34 17.76 -18.44
CA ASN A 42 -1.93 18.11 -18.32
C ASN A 42 -1.71 19.64 -18.45
N SER A 43 -0.45 20.10 -18.40
CA SER A 43 -0.10 21.52 -18.52
C SER A 43 -0.45 22.16 -19.85
N ASN A 44 -0.68 21.37 -20.90
CA ASN A 44 -1.13 21.85 -22.21
C ASN A 44 -2.66 22.01 -22.29
N GLY A 45 -3.39 21.73 -21.19
CA GLY A 45 -4.85 21.69 -21.15
C GLY A 45 -5.46 20.45 -21.83
N GLU A 46 -4.64 19.51 -22.30
CA GLU A 46 -5.07 18.29 -22.97
C GLU A 46 -5.75 17.33 -21.99
N ARG A 47 -6.89 16.77 -22.38
CA ARG A 47 -7.52 15.61 -21.75
C ARG A 47 -6.74 14.35 -22.16
N PHE A 48 -5.57 14.12 -21.56
CA PHE A 48 -4.61 13.12 -22.01
C PHE A 48 -5.14 11.68 -21.94
N MET A 49 -6.14 11.39 -21.10
CA MET A 49 -6.73 10.06 -21.02
C MET A 49 -7.44 9.63 -22.32
N GLU A 50 -7.84 10.54 -23.19
CA GLU A 50 -8.38 10.20 -24.51
C GLU A 50 -7.34 9.54 -25.43
N ARG A 51 -6.06 9.89 -25.24
CA ARG A 51 -4.95 9.31 -25.99
C ARG A 51 -4.56 7.92 -25.47
N TYR A 52 -4.60 7.71 -24.13
CA TYR A 52 -4.22 6.47 -23.52
C TYR A 52 -5.32 5.42 -23.47
N ALA A 53 -6.57 5.83 -23.28
CA ALA A 53 -7.74 4.97 -23.16
C ALA A 53 -8.93 5.57 -23.96
N PRO A 54 -8.95 5.48 -25.29
CA PRO A 54 -9.96 6.14 -26.10
C PRO A 54 -11.41 5.79 -25.74
N THR A 55 -11.65 4.57 -25.26
CA THR A 55 -13.00 4.07 -24.91
C THR A 55 -13.40 4.49 -23.50
N LEU A 56 -12.58 4.19 -22.49
CA LEU A 56 -12.90 4.42 -21.07
C LEU A 56 -12.49 5.81 -20.57
N LYS A 57 -11.53 6.44 -21.22
CA LYS A 57 -11.01 7.76 -20.89
C LYS A 57 -10.65 7.84 -19.40
N ASP A 58 -11.13 8.87 -18.70
CA ASP A 58 -10.90 9.08 -17.27
C ASP A 58 -11.53 8.01 -16.37
N LEU A 59 -12.41 7.14 -16.89
CA LEU A 59 -13.03 6.03 -16.19
C LEU A 59 -12.22 4.72 -16.30
N ALA A 60 -11.05 4.75 -16.93
CA ALA A 60 -10.14 3.61 -16.94
C ALA A 60 -9.73 3.19 -15.50
N PRO A 61 -9.30 1.93 -15.27
CA PRO A 61 -8.90 1.44 -13.96
C PRO A 61 -7.83 2.31 -13.29
N ARG A 62 -7.89 2.41 -11.96
CA ARG A 62 -7.04 3.31 -11.15
C ARG A 62 -5.56 3.17 -11.42
N ASP A 63 -5.07 1.94 -11.49
CA ASP A 63 -3.67 1.64 -11.78
C ASP A 63 -3.23 2.13 -13.16
N PHE A 64 -4.11 1.99 -14.15
CA PHE A 64 -3.86 2.48 -15.50
C PHE A 64 -3.85 4.02 -15.56
N VAL A 65 -4.85 4.67 -14.97
CA VAL A 65 -4.92 6.15 -14.89
C VAL A 65 -3.70 6.70 -14.15
N SER A 66 -3.31 6.07 -13.02
CA SER A 66 -2.11 6.50 -12.26
C SER A 66 -0.84 6.41 -13.10
N ARG A 67 -0.67 5.34 -13.91
CA ARG A 67 0.46 5.23 -14.84
C ARG A 67 0.45 6.33 -15.90
N CYS A 68 -0.71 6.60 -16.49
CA CYS A 68 -0.83 7.67 -17.49
C CYS A 68 -0.48 9.05 -16.90
N MET A 69 -0.93 9.34 -15.67
CA MET A 69 -0.58 10.58 -14.98
C MET A 69 0.91 10.68 -14.69
N ASP A 70 1.53 9.62 -14.18
CA ASP A 70 2.98 9.57 -13.92
C ASP A 70 3.79 9.73 -15.21
N GLN A 71 3.32 9.15 -16.32
CA GLN A 71 3.90 9.34 -17.64
C GLN A 71 3.85 10.81 -18.09
N GLU A 72 2.71 11.48 -17.95
CA GLU A 72 2.56 12.91 -18.28
C GLU A 72 3.54 13.76 -17.46
N ILE A 73 3.67 13.48 -16.16
CA ILE A 73 4.58 14.20 -15.26
C ILE A 73 6.04 13.96 -15.69
N LYS A 74 6.45 12.72 -15.89
CA LYS A 74 7.83 12.36 -16.28
C LYS A 74 8.25 12.89 -17.64
N GLU A 75 7.34 13.00 -18.58
CA GLU A 75 7.58 13.57 -19.90
C GLU A 75 7.52 15.13 -19.92
N GLY A 76 7.42 15.76 -18.74
CA GLY A 76 7.47 17.22 -18.59
C GLY A 76 6.19 17.95 -18.89
N ARG A 77 5.06 17.21 -19.07
CA ARG A 77 3.72 17.77 -19.25
C ARG A 77 2.93 17.91 -17.94
N GLY A 78 3.60 17.78 -16.80
CA GLY A 78 3.04 18.10 -15.50
C GLY A 78 2.71 19.58 -15.36
N CYS A 79 1.80 19.91 -14.45
CA CYS A 79 1.36 21.27 -14.11
C CYS A 79 2.18 21.83 -12.94
N GLY A 80 2.05 23.12 -12.72
CA GLY A 80 2.72 23.84 -11.63
C GLY A 80 4.18 24.18 -11.90
N PRO A 81 4.82 24.88 -10.96
CA PRO A 81 6.19 25.34 -11.13
C PRO A 81 7.22 24.21 -11.22
N ASN A 82 6.96 23.08 -10.54
CA ASN A 82 7.83 21.91 -10.52
C ASN A 82 7.44 20.85 -11.57
N LYS A 83 6.31 21.02 -12.26
CA LYS A 83 5.75 20.06 -13.21
C LYS A 83 5.52 18.67 -12.61
N ASP A 84 5.13 18.60 -11.34
CA ASP A 84 5.07 17.39 -10.52
C ASP A 84 3.64 16.89 -10.22
N TYR A 85 2.61 17.50 -10.83
CA TYR A 85 1.22 17.07 -10.74
C TYR A 85 0.46 17.29 -12.06
N VAL A 86 -0.74 16.75 -12.16
CA VAL A 86 -1.72 17.10 -13.20
C VAL A 86 -2.95 17.71 -12.52
N VAL A 87 -3.93 18.20 -13.27
CA VAL A 87 -5.13 18.77 -12.66
C VAL A 87 -6.38 17.95 -12.96
N LEU A 88 -7.27 17.86 -11.97
CA LEU A 88 -8.62 17.32 -12.12
C LEU A 88 -9.60 18.48 -12.29
N ASP A 89 -10.17 18.61 -13.47
CA ASP A 89 -11.08 19.67 -13.86
C ASP A 89 -12.54 19.22 -13.70
N MET A 90 -13.28 19.93 -12.86
CA MET A 90 -14.71 19.74 -12.60
C MET A 90 -15.52 21.00 -12.93
N THR A 91 -14.89 22.08 -13.38
CA THR A 91 -15.53 23.40 -13.57
C THR A 91 -16.71 23.35 -14.54
N HIS A 92 -16.64 22.48 -15.56
CA HIS A 92 -17.69 22.30 -16.57
C HIS A 92 -18.96 21.62 -16.04
N LEU A 93 -18.92 20.99 -14.85
CA LEU A 93 -20.09 20.37 -14.21
C LEU A 93 -21.06 21.41 -13.62
N GLY A 94 -20.58 22.62 -13.36
CA GLY A 94 -21.31 23.71 -12.73
C GLY A 94 -21.41 23.58 -11.21
N ALA A 95 -21.47 24.73 -10.55
CA ALA A 95 -21.45 24.82 -9.08
C ALA A 95 -22.61 24.04 -8.42
N GLU A 96 -23.81 24.08 -8.97
CA GLU A 96 -24.98 23.37 -8.43
C GLU A 96 -24.74 21.85 -8.39
N THR A 97 -24.22 21.27 -9.47
CA THR A 97 -23.91 19.83 -9.54
C THR A 97 -22.83 19.46 -8.53
N ILE A 98 -21.75 20.24 -8.46
CA ILE A 98 -20.64 20.02 -7.56
C ILE A 98 -21.11 20.04 -6.09
N MET A 99 -21.84 21.07 -5.68
CA MET A 99 -22.33 21.22 -4.32
C MET A 99 -23.34 20.14 -3.93
N LYS A 100 -24.13 19.64 -4.88
CA LYS A 100 -25.13 18.59 -4.63
C LYS A 100 -24.54 17.18 -4.64
N ARG A 101 -23.62 16.88 -5.57
CA ARG A 101 -23.12 15.52 -5.81
C ARG A 101 -21.76 15.25 -5.16
N LEU A 102 -20.96 16.29 -4.98
CA LEU A 102 -19.57 16.20 -4.52
C LEU A 102 -19.27 17.19 -3.36
N PRO A 103 -20.16 17.37 -2.35
CA PRO A 103 -19.97 18.38 -1.31
C PRO A 103 -18.67 18.16 -0.51
N SER A 104 -18.33 16.92 -0.17
CA SER A 104 -17.08 16.59 0.53
C SER A 104 -15.84 16.89 -0.30
N VAL A 105 -15.93 16.78 -1.63
CA VAL A 105 -14.82 17.09 -2.54
C VAL A 105 -14.59 18.61 -2.59
N PHE A 106 -15.68 19.39 -2.56
CA PHE A 106 -15.58 20.84 -2.45
C PHE A 106 -14.86 21.27 -1.15
N GLU A 107 -15.22 20.68 -0.01
CA GLU A 107 -14.55 20.92 1.28
C GLU A 107 -13.08 20.52 1.25
N ILE A 108 -12.75 19.37 0.64
CA ILE A 108 -11.35 18.93 0.48
C ILE A 108 -10.57 19.92 -0.37
N GLY A 109 -11.11 20.34 -1.52
CA GLY A 109 -10.47 21.33 -2.40
C GLY A 109 -10.17 22.62 -1.69
N HIS A 110 -11.16 23.15 -0.96
CA HIS A 110 -11.02 24.38 -0.19
C HIS A 110 -10.00 24.27 0.96
N ASN A 111 -10.11 23.20 1.77
CA ASN A 111 -9.33 23.10 3.01
C ASN A 111 -7.88 22.60 2.80
N PHE A 112 -7.63 21.78 1.79
CA PHE A 112 -6.33 21.14 1.59
C PHE A 112 -5.56 21.65 0.36
N ALA A 113 -6.24 22.18 -0.64
CA ALA A 113 -5.62 22.74 -1.83
C ALA A 113 -5.77 24.27 -1.94
N ASN A 114 -6.62 24.86 -1.10
CA ASN A 114 -7.04 26.28 -1.21
C ASN A 114 -7.61 26.61 -2.60
N VAL A 115 -8.40 25.70 -3.15
CA VAL A 115 -8.98 25.74 -4.49
C VAL A 115 -10.51 25.72 -4.42
N ASP A 116 -11.16 26.64 -5.12
CA ASP A 116 -12.59 26.59 -5.39
C ASP A 116 -12.84 25.77 -6.65
N ILE A 117 -13.12 24.47 -6.47
CA ILE A 117 -13.29 23.50 -7.57
C ILE A 117 -14.47 23.81 -8.49
N THR A 118 -15.33 24.78 -8.15
CA THR A 118 -16.39 25.27 -9.04
C THR A 118 -15.87 26.28 -10.07
N LYS A 119 -14.66 26.82 -9.86
CA LYS A 119 -14.07 27.88 -10.68
C LYS A 119 -12.73 27.48 -11.32
N GLU A 120 -11.98 26.63 -10.66
CA GLU A 120 -10.65 26.23 -11.10
C GLU A 120 -10.38 24.74 -10.83
N PRO A 121 -9.53 24.08 -11.65
CA PRO A 121 -9.20 22.68 -11.47
C PRO A 121 -8.30 22.46 -10.24
N ILE A 122 -8.47 21.31 -9.57
CA ILE A 122 -7.69 20.94 -8.40
C ILE A 122 -6.42 20.14 -8.80
N PRO A 123 -5.24 20.47 -8.22
CA PRO A 123 -4.01 19.73 -8.45
C PRO A 123 -4.07 18.32 -7.85
N VAL A 124 -3.74 17.30 -8.63
CA VAL A 124 -3.76 15.89 -8.22
C VAL A 124 -2.52 15.14 -8.69
N VAL A 125 -2.11 14.16 -7.89
CA VAL A 125 -0.96 13.29 -8.16
C VAL A 125 -1.28 11.85 -7.74
N PRO A 126 -0.74 10.82 -8.42
CA PRO A 126 -0.88 9.44 -7.97
C PRO A 126 -0.36 9.28 -6.54
N THR A 127 -1.22 8.78 -5.66
CA THR A 127 -0.95 8.65 -4.22
C THR A 127 -1.21 7.21 -3.78
N ILE A 128 -0.35 6.66 -2.94
CA ILE A 128 -0.54 5.31 -2.38
C ILE A 128 -1.85 5.27 -1.60
N HIS A 129 -2.64 4.25 -1.87
CA HIS A 129 -4.01 4.15 -1.39
C HIS A 129 -4.31 2.86 -0.64
N TYR A 130 -3.84 1.71 -1.12
CA TYR A 130 -4.18 0.40 -0.54
C TYR A 130 -3.06 -0.61 -0.68
N GLN A 131 -2.78 -1.33 0.41
CA GLN A 131 -1.86 -2.45 0.44
C GLN A 131 -2.65 -3.76 0.25
N MET A 132 -2.40 -4.51 -0.84
CA MET A 132 -3.03 -5.82 -1.05
C MET A 132 -2.41 -6.91 -0.21
N GLY A 133 -1.10 -6.80 0.06
CA GLY A 133 -0.37 -7.68 0.95
C GLY A 133 -0.59 -7.37 2.43
N GLY A 134 0.04 -8.14 3.30
CA GLY A 134 -0.04 -7.95 4.74
C GLY A 134 0.28 -9.19 5.54
N ILE A 135 -0.34 -9.34 6.71
CA ILE A 135 -0.23 -10.53 7.55
C ILE A 135 -1.03 -11.67 6.92
N PRO A 136 -0.42 -12.79 6.52
CA PRO A 136 -1.12 -13.88 5.85
C PRO A 136 -2.17 -14.52 6.75
N THR A 137 -3.37 -14.71 6.22
CA THR A 137 -4.50 -15.29 6.96
C THR A 137 -5.27 -16.32 6.14
N ASN A 138 -6.00 -17.19 6.83
CA ASN A 138 -7.04 -18.01 6.22
C ASN A 138 -8.40 -17.28 6.21
N ILE A 139 -9.43 -17.94 5.65
CA ILE A 139 -10.79 -17.39 5.54
C ILE A 139 -11.49 -17.10 6.88
N HIS A 140 -10.94 -17.56 7.99
CA HIS A 140 -11.42 -17.31 9.35
C HIS A 140 -10.62 -16.22 10.06
N GLY A 141 -9.76 -15.50 9.33
CA GLY A 141 -8.89 -14.46 9.88
C GLY A 141 -7.77 -14.98 10.78
N GLN A 142 -7.58 -16.31 10.89
CA GLN A 142 -6.45 -16.88 11.64
C GLN A 142 -5.16 -16.63 10.87
N VAL A 143 -4.16 -16.10 11.56
CA VAL A 143 -2.82 -15.90 10.98
C VAL A 143 -2.20 -17.25 10.67
N VAL A 144 -1.59 -17.36 9.48
CA VAL A 144 -0.88 -18.55 9.03
C VAL A 144 0.59 -18.23 8.75
N ALA A 145 1.47 -19.21 8.99
CA ALA A 145 2.88 -19.12 8.66
C ALA A 145 3.42 -20.49 8.27
N PRO A 146 4.38 -20.59 7.30
CA PRO A 146 4.97 -21.85 6.93
C PRO A 146 5.65 -22.54 8.13
N LYS A 147 5.29 -23.81 8.35
CA LYS A 147 5.88 -24.63 9.39
C LYS A 147 5.82 -26.12 9.02
N ASN A 148 6.90 -26.83 9.21
CA ASN A 148 6.98 -28.29 9.00
C ASN A 148 6.46 -28.75 7.62
N GLY A 149 6.74 -27.99 6.55
CA GLY A 149 6.28 -28.31 5.19
C GLY A 149 4.83 -27.89 4.89
N ASN A 150 4.08 -27.39 5.86
CA ASN A 150 2.76 -26.80 5.63
C ASN A 150 2.90 -25.26 5.44
N PRO A 151 2.62 -24.72 4.26
CA PRO A 151 2.75 -23.27 4.01
C PRO A 151 1.69 -22.43 4.73
N ASN A 152 0.61 -23.05 5.22
CA ASN A 152 -0.52 -22.38 5.87
C ASN A 152 -0.78 -22.92 7.29
N ASP A 153 0.28 -23.25 8.04
CA ASP A 153 0.15 -23.68 9.42
C ASP A 153 -0.39 -22.52 10.30
N ILE A 154 -1.33 -22.84 11.19
CA ILE A 154 -2.06 -21.83 11.98
C ILE A 154 -1.20 -21.35 13.15
N VAL A 155 -1.02 -20.05 13.27
CA VAL A 155 -0.47 -19.40 14.45
C VAL A 155 -1.59 -19.27 15.48
N ASN A 156 -1.65 -20.20 16.41
CA ASN A 156 -2.74 -20.33 17.37
C ASN A 156 -2.95 -19.06 18.23
N GLY A 157 -4.20 -18.57 18.25
CA GLY A 157 -4.59 -17.42 19.04
C GLY A 157 -4.27 -16.08 18.42
N PHE A 158 -3.72 -16.05 17.19
CA PHE A 158 -3.42 -14.82 16.47
C PHE A 158 -4.35 -14.67 15.26
N TYR A 159 -5.00 -13.50 15.17
CA TYR A 159 -5.95 -13.16 14.10
C TYR A 159 -5.57 -11.81 13.49
N ALA A 160 -5.82 -11.66 12.20
CA ALA A 160 -5.71 -10.40 11.48
C ALA A 160 -6.84 -10.31 10.45
N VAL A 161 -7.43 -9.14 10.28
CA VAL A 161 -8.52 -8.87 9.32
C VAL A 161 -8.40 -7.45 8.78
N GLY A 162 -8.98 -7.21 7.60
CA GLY A 162 -8.92 -5.91 6.95
C GLY A 162 -7.57 -5.64 6.28
N GLU A 163 -7.27 -4.40 5.99
CA GLU A 163 -6.10 -4.01 5.18
C GLU A 163 -4.74 -4.46 5.73
N CYS A 164 -4.63 -4.69 7.04
CA CYS A 164 -3.39 -5.21 7.62
C CYS A 164 -3.18 -6.72 7.37
N ALA A 165 -4.22 -7.43 6.91
CA ALA A 165 -4.21 -8.86 6.62
C ALA A 165 -4.11 -9.14 5.12
N CYS A 166 -3.51 -10.27 4.77
CA CYS A 166 -3.54 -10.81 3.41
C CYS A 166 -4.31 -12.14 3.40
N VAL A 167 -5.61 -12.07 3.17
CA VAL A 167 -6.43 -13.27 2.90
C VAL A 167 -6.41 -13.63 1.41
N SER A 168 -5.69 -12.85 0.61
CA SER A 168 -5.43 -13.06 -0.82
C SER A 168 -6.61 -12.80 -1.78
N VAL A 169 -7.71 -12.23 -1.31
CA VAL A 169 -8.89 -11.97 -2.17
C VAL A 169 -8.71 -10.82 -3.14
N HIS A 170 -7.72 -9.96 -2.91
CA HIS A 170 -7.42 -8.82 -3.79
C HIS A 170 -6.42 -9.15 -4.89
N GLY A 171 -5.70 -10.26 -4.77
CA GLY A 171 -4.62 -10.62 -5.68
C GLY A 171 -3.58 -9.50 -5.79
N ALA A 172 -3.10 -9.24 -7.00
CA ALA A 172 -2.08 -8.22 -7.25
C ALA A 172 -2.63 -6.80 -7.45
N ASN A 173 -3.96 -6.62 -7.51
CA ASN A 173 -4.61 -5.31 -7.65
C ASN A 173 -6.08 -5.38 -7.24
N ARG A 174 -6.45 -4.64 -6.21
CA ARG A 174 -7.79 -4.60 -5.63
C ARG A 174 -8.80 -3.91 -6.57
N LEU A 175 -9.97 -4.50 -6.72
CA LEU A 175 -11.12 -3.82 -7.33
C LEU A 175 -11.69 -2.75 -6.39
N GLY A 176 -12.18 -1.67 -6.94
CA GLY A 176 -12.85 -0.60 -6.19
C GLY A 176 -13.94 -1.16 -5.27
N THR A 177 -14.13 -0.59 -4.09
CA THR A 177 -15.09 -0.98 -3.03
C THR A 177 -14.77 -2.30 -2.30
N ASN A 178 -13.99 -3.23 -2.88
CA ASN A 178 -13.75 -4.54 -2.28
C ASN A 178 -13.01 -4.49 -0.93
N SER A 179 -12.32 -3.38 -0.58
CA SER A 179 -11.76 -3.20 0.75
C SER A 179 -12.82 -3.19 1.85
N LEU A 180 -13.97 -2.56 1.60
CA LEU A 180 -15.08 -2.53 2.55
C LEU A 180 -15.74 -3.90 2.72
N LEU A 181 -15.86 -4.65 1.62
CA LEU A 181 -16.37 -6.03 1.67
C LEU A 181 -15.43 -6.95 2.45
N ASP A 182 -14.12 -6.83 2.23
CA ASP A 182 -13.09 -7.56 2.97
C ASP A 182 -13.23 -7.35 4.47
N LEU A 183 -13.27 -6.09 4.93
CA LEU A 183 -13.44 -5.74 6.35
C LEU A 183 -14.66 -6.41 6.97
N LEU A 184 -15.80 -6.36 6.30
CA LEU A 184 -17.07 -6.90 6.80
C LEU A 184 -17.10 -8.43 6.80
N VAL A 185 -16.71 -9.05 5.67
CA VAL A 185 -16.80 -10.50 5.48
C VAL A 185 -15.83 -11.23 6.41
N PHE A 186 -14.56 -10.87 6.37
CA PHE A 186 -13.54 -11.57 7.17
C PHE A 186 -13.52 -11.12 8.62
N GLY A 187 -13.91 -9.87 8.93
CA GLY A 187 -14.13 -9.43 10.30
C GLY A 187 -15.23 -10.24 10.97
N ARG A 188 -16.36 -10.44 10.28
CA ARG A 188 -17.44 -11.29 10.77
C ARG A 188 -17.02 -12.76 10.88
N ALA A 189 -16.33 -13.30 9.89
CA ALA A 189 -15.85 -14.68 9.90
C ALA A 189 -14.92 -14.96 11.08
N ALA A 190 -13.95 -14.05 11.33
CA ALA A 190 -13.05 -14.13 12.47
C ALA A 190 -13.80 -14.07 13.80
N GLY A 191 -14.75 -13.13 13.95
CA GLY A 191 -15.56 -13.00 15.16
C GLY A 191 -16.36 -14.27 15.48
N LEU A 192 -17.02 -14.86 14.49
CA LEU A 192 -17.75 -16.11 14.64
C LEU A 192 -16.82 -17.28 14.99
N HIS A 193 -15.68 -17.37 14.33
CA HIS A 193 -14.69 -18.40 14.63
C HIS A 193 -14.14 -18.30 16.06
N ILE A 194 -13.84 -17.09 16.53
CA ILE A 194 -13.38 -16.85 17.91
C ILE A 194 -14.46 -17.26 18.91
N VAL A 195 -15.71 -16.88 18.71
CA VAL A 195 -16.84 -17.28 19.57
C VAL A 195 -16.96 -18.79 19.66
N ASP A 196 -16.87 -19.50 18.54
CA ASP A 196 -16.94 -20.96 18.51
C ASP A 196 -15.74 -21.63 19.17
N ALA A 197 -14.55 -21.09 18.94
CA ALA A 197 -13.32 -21.61 19.55
C ALA A 197 -13.35 -21.47 21.08
N VAL A 198 -13.81 -20.32 21.59
CA VAL A 198 -13.94 -20.07 23.03
C VAL A 198 -15.02 -20.96 23.67
N LYS A 199 -16.16 -21.15 23.01
CA LYS A 199 -17.24 -22.04 23.50
C LYS A 199 -16.82 -23.50 23.57
N LYS A 200 -16.08 -23.99 22.55
CA LYS A 200 -15.63 -25.40 22.46
C LYS A 200 -14.50 -25.73 23.42
N ALA A 201 -13.64 -24.77 23.66
CA ALA A 201 -12.46 -24.96 24.52
C ALA A 201 -12.18 -23.65 25.29
N PRO A 202 -12.94 -23.36 26.37
CA PRO A 202 -12.60 -22.26 27.26
C PRO A 202 -11.19 -22.49 27.77
N LYS A 203 -10.27 -21.60 27.42
CA LYS A 203 -8.87 -21.74 27.81
C LYS A 203 -8.57 -20.75 28.92
N ALA A 204 -7.96 -21.21 29.97
CA ALA A 204 -7.24 -20.34 30.89
C ALA A 204 -6.13 -19.63 30.12
N HIS A 205 -5.87 -18.37 30.43
CA HIS A 205 -4.70 -17.68 29.90
C HIS A 205 -3.42 -18.43 30.32
N LYS A 206 -2.51 -18.61 29.36
CA LYS A 206 -1.19 -19.10 29.69
C LYS A 206 -0.47 -18.03 30.51
N GLU A 207 0.32 -18.47 31.50
CA GLU A 207 1.25 -17.56 32.15
C GLU A 207 2.20 -16.96 31.12
N LEU A 208 2.44 -15.66 31.24
CA LEU A 208 3.43 -14.99 30.41
C LEU A 208 4.84 -15.36 30.92
N PRO A 209 5.81 -15.53 30.00
CA PRO A 209 7.22 -15.63 30.39
C PRO A 209 7.63 -14.41 31.22
N ALA A 210 8.54 -14.57 32.14
CA ALA A 210 9.00 -13.48 33.01
C ALA A 210 9.60 -12.30 32.24
N ASP A 211 10.15 -12.56 31.04
CA ASP A 211 10.76 -11.58 30.12
C ASP A 211 9.83 -11.08 29.05
N ALA A 212 8.53 -11.39 29.11
CA ALA A 212 7.56 -11.07 28.04
C ALA A 212 7.53 -9.59 27.64
N ALA A 213 7.81 -8.67 28.56
CA ALA A 213 7.82 -7.22 28.33
C ALA A 213 9.21 -6.66 27.94
N ASP A 214 10.29 -7.41 28.16
CA ASP A 214 11.66 -6.88 28.10
C ASP A 214 12.01 -6.25 26.77
N ARG A 215 11.60 -6.87 25.66
CA ARG A 215 11.83 -6.34 24.31
C ARG A 215 11.14 -5.00 24.10
N ALA A 216 9.91 -4.83 24.56
CA ALA A 216 9.16 -3.58 24.44
C ALA A 216 9.76 -2.50 25.35
N LEU A 217 10.11 -2.85 26.58
CA LEU A 217 10.74 -1.95 27.55
C LEU A 217 12.12 -1.49 27.06
N SER A 218 12.92 -2.39 26.48
CA SER A 218 14.23 -2.05 25.91
C SER A 218 14.13 -1.05 24.75
N ARG A 219 13.12 -1.18 23.89
CA ARG A 219 12.87 -0.20 22.81
C ARG A 219 12.58 1.19 23.39
N LEU A 220 11.71 1.29 24.40
CA LEU A 220 11.40 2.55 25.06
C LEU A 220 12.62 3.13 25.79
N ALA A 221 13.38 2.29 26.50
CA ALA A 221 14.58 2.68 27.19
C ALA A 221 15.64 3.23 26.23
N ARG A 222 15.83 2.62 25.06
CA ARG A 222 16.74 3.11 24.04
C ARG A 222 16.37 4.55 23.64
N LEU A 223 15.11 4.81 23.28
CA LEU A 223 14.65 6.14 22.90
C LEU A 223 14.84 7.18 24.04
N ASN A 224 14.58 6.78 25.27
CA ASN A 224 14.76 7.67 26.44
C ASN A 224 16.23 8.00 26.70
N ASN A 225 17.14 7.07 26.44
CA ASN A 225 18.56 7.20 26.77
C ASN A 225 19.40 7.82 25.63
N THR A 226 18.90 7.84 24.39
CA THR A 226 19.59 8.45 23.26
C THR A 226 19.36 9.96 23.29
N ASN A 227 20.45 10.75 23.51
CA ASN A 227 20.37 12.21 23.62
C ASN A 227 20.73 12.93 22.30
N ASP A 228 21.71 12.44 21.55
CA ASP A 228 22.27 13.06 20.34
C ASP A 228 21.96 12.23 19.09
N GLY A 229 20.74 11.69 19.01
CA GLY A 229 20.29 10.91 17.86
C GLY A 229 19.67 11.78 16.75
N GLU A 230 19.42 11.14 15.61
CA GLU A 230 18.69 11.76 14.49
C GLU A 230 17.23 12.03 14.87
N TYR A 231 16.63 13.02 14.21
CA TYR A 231 15.21 13.29 14.36
C TYR A 231 14.37 12.21 13.63
N ALA A 232 13.33 11.71 14.29
CA ALA A 232 12.41 10.74 13.72
C ALA A 232 11.80 11.24 12.40
N GLN A 233 11.42 12.51 12.33
CA GLN A 233 10.82 13.13 11.16
C GLN A 233 11.76 13.13 9.94
N ASP A 234 13.06 13.40 10.13
CA ASP A 234 14.03 13.41 9.03
C ASP A 234 14.21 12.01 8.45
N VAL A 235 14.37 11.02 9.33
CA VAL A 235 14.46 9.62 8.93
C VAL A 235 13.18 9.14 8.23
N ALA A 236 11.99 9.53 8.74
CA ALA A 236 10.71 9.21 8.10
C ALA A 236 10.59 9.83 6.70
N ASN A 237 11.06 11.07 6.52
CA ASN A 237 11.04 11.74 5.23
C ASN A 237 11.99 11.06 4.23
N ASP A 238 13.15 10.61 4.68
CA ASP A 238 14.08 9.85 3.84
C ASP A 238 13.52 8.50 3.42
N ILE A 239 12.80 7.79 4.32
CA ILE A 239 12.07 6.56 3.98
C ILE A 239 11.03 6.85 2.89
N ARG A 240 10.18 7.86 3.08
CA ARG A 240 9.12 8.23 2.12
C ARG A 240 9.70 8.59 0.76
N LYS A 241 10.76 9.40 0.74
CA LYS A 241 11.45 9.82 -0.48
C LYS A 241 12.06 8.63 -1.22
N ALA A 242 12.76 7.75 -0.51
CA ALA A 242 13.35 6.55 -1.10
C ALA A 242 12.28 5.61 -1.68
N MET A 243 11.14 5.42 -0.97
CA MET A 243 10.04 4.60 -1.47
C MET A 243 9.35 5.22 -2.69
N GLN A 244 9.15 6.54 -2.72
CA GLN A 244 8.61 7.25 -3.89
C GLN A 244 9.52 7.11 -5.12
N GLU A 245 10.83 7.18 -4.92
CA GLU A 245 11.82 7.11 -5.98
C GLU A 245 11.98 5.69 -6.53
N HIS A 246 12.06 4.68 -5.65
CA HIS A 246 12.47 3.33 -6.00
C HIS A 246 11.33 2.31 -6.06
N ALA A 247 10.15 2.61 -5.47
CA ALA A 247 8.97 1.75 -5.47
C ALA A 247 7.70 2.50 -5.85
N GLY A 248 7.82 3.54 -6.68
CA GLY A 248 6.72 4.36 -7.19
C GLY A 248 5.79 3.61 -8.15
N VAL A 249 5.04 4.38 -8.95
CA VAL A 249 4.05 3.87 -9.92
C VAL A 249 4.74 3.02 -11.00
N PHE A 250 5.84 3.53 -11.56
CA PHE A 250 6.73 2.79 -12.45
C PHE A 250 8.02 2.42 -11.74
N ARG A 251 8.44 1.21 -11.92
CA ARG A 251 9.65 0.63 -11.33
C ARG A 251 10.58 0.14 -12.43
N THR A 252 11.89 0.14 -12.16
CA THR A 252 12.88 -0.58 -12.93
C THR A 252 13.67 -1.48 -12.01
N GLN A 253 14.22 -2.57 -12.53
CA GLN A 253 15.01 -3.49 -11.71
C GLN A 253 16.17 -2.76 -11.05
N ALA A 254 16.90 -1.95 -11.83
CA ALA A 254 18.04 -1.18 -11.33
C ALA A 254 17.64 -0.22 -10.19
N SER A 255 16.54 0.51 -10.35
CA SER A 255 16.04 1.42 -9.31
C SER A 255 15.61 0.67 -8.05
N MET A 256 14.92 -0.47 -8.19
CA MET A 256 14.52 -1.27 -7.02
C MET A 256 15.73 -1.85 -6.28
N ASP A 257 16.75 -2.33 -6.98
CA ASP A 257 17.98 -2.86 -6.37
C ASP A 257 18.74 -1.76 -5.60
N GLU A 258 18.80 -0.53 -6.16
CA GLU A 258 19.32 0.65 -5.45
C GLU A 258 18.45 0.97 -4.22
N GLY A 259 17.13 0.91 -4.35
CA GLY A 259 16.17 1.12 -3.27
C GLY A 259 16.36 0.15 -2.11
N VAL A 260 16.63 -1.12 -2.38
CA VAL A 260 16.97 -2.13 -1.35
C VAL A 260 18.21 -1.70 -0.57
N THR A 261 19.26 -1.27 -1.28
CA THR A 261 20.50 -0.81 -0.65
C THR A 261 20.29 0.44 0.20
N LYS A 262 19.58 1.43 -0.34
CA LYS A 262 19.27 2.69 0.33
C LYS A 262 18.39 2.47 1.57
N MET A 263 17.39 1.60 1.45
CA MET A 263 16.51 1.27 2.58
C MET A 263 17.23 0.52 3.70
N ALA A 264 18.18 -0.35 3.36
CA ALA A 264 19.04 -1.00 4.36
C ALA A 264 19.89 0.02 5.13
N ALA A 265 20.47 1.02 4.43
CA ALA A 265 21.22 2.10 5.07
C ALA A 265 20.33 2.96 6.01
N ILE A 266 19.10 3.28 5.57
CA ILE A 266 18.15 4.03 6.40
C ILE A 266 17.72 3.20 7.63
N ALA A 267 17.57 1.89 7.50
CA ALA A 267 17.23 1.01 8.62
C ALA A 267 18.28 1.03 9.74
N GLU A 268 19.57 1.17 9.41
CA GLU A 268 20.60 1.38 10.41
C GLU A 268 20.43 2.72 11.13
N ARG A 269 20.08 3.79 10.44
CA ARG A 269 19.84 5.11 11.03
C ARG A 269 18.66 5.11 12.00
N VAL A 270 17.60 4.32 11.74
CA VAL A 270 16.45 4.19 12.67
C VAL A 270 16.88 3.77 14.05
N LYS A 271 17.95 2.97 14.17
CA LYS A 271 18.51 2.54 15.49
C LYS A 271 19.11 3.70 16.29
N HIS A 272 19.44 4.80 15.61
CA HIS A 272 20.09 5.98 16.18
C HIS A 272 19.13 7.17 16.38
N ILE A 273 17.82 6.97 16.22
CA ILE A 273 16.83 7.99 16.51
C ILE A 273 16.87 8.33 18.01
N GLY A 274 16.96 9.62 18.32
CA GLY A 274 16.93 10.17 19.66
C GLY A 274 15.73 11.09 19.91
N LEU A 275 15.36 11.24 21.18
CA LEU A 275 14.32 12.18 21.60
C LEU A 275 14.94 13.35 22.34
N LYS A 276 14.62 14.58 21.95
CA LYS A 276 14.93 15.79 22.73
C LYS A 276 13.93 15.95 23.88
N ASP A 277 12.65 15.77 23.59
CA ASP A 277 11.60 15.77 24.60
C ASP A 277 11.56 14.40 25.31
N LYS A 278 11.87 14.41 26.61
CA LYS A 278 11.85 13.23 27.49
C LYS A 278 10.60 13.16 28.36
N SER A 279 9.63 14.06 28.18
CA SER A 279 8.39 14.06 28.93
C SER A 279 7.69 12.71 28.89
N GLN A 280 7.00 12.36 29.98
CA GLN A 280 6.30 11.06 30.10
C GLN A 280 4.84 11.14 29.67
N VAL A 281 4.28 12.37 29.61
CA VAL A 281 2.87 12.61 29.35
C VAL A 281 2.73 13.30 28.01
N PHE A 282 1.86 12.76 27.14
CA PHE A 282 1.49 13.31 25.84
C PHE A 282 2.70 13.64 24.93
N ASN A 283 3.68 12.76 24.89
CA ASN A 283 4.90 12.93 24.10
C ASN A 283 4.71 12.39 22.67
N THR A 284 4.31 13.28 21.75
CA THR A 284 4.10 12.94 20.32
C THR A 284 5.40 12.56 19.63
N ALA A 285 6.52 13.17 19.96
CA ALA A 285 7.83 12.86 19.39
C ALA A 285 8.25 11.39 19.68
N ARG A 286 7.89 10.87 20.87
CA ARG A 286 8.10 9.47 21.21
C ARG A 286 7.25 8.53 20.34
N ILE A 287 5.98 8.89 20.13
CA ILE A 287 5.08 8.12 19.27
C ILE A 287 5.61 8.11 17.82
N GLU A 288 5.99 9.27 17.28
CA GLU A 288 6.60 9.38 15.95
C GLU A 288 7.84 8.51 15.80
N ALA A 289 8.74 8.51 16.78
CA ALA A 289 9.93 7.65 16.76
C ALA A 289 9.59 6.15 16.71
N LEU A 290 8.57 5.71 17.47
CA LEU A 290 8.08 4.33 17.43
C LEU A 290 7.38 4.00 16.10
N GLU A 291 6.68 4.97 15.49
CA GLU A 291 6.06 4.81 14.19
C GLU A 291 7.11 4.66 13.07
N VAL A 292 8.23 5.40 13.14
CA VAL A 292 9.33 5.24 12.17
C VAL A 292 9.92 3.83 12.22
N GLU A 293 10.05 3.24 13.41
CA GLU A 293 10.46 1.84 13.55
C GLU A 293 9.46 0.85 12.88
N ASN A 294 8.17 1.20 12.85
CA ASN A 294 7.17 0.40 12.15
C ASN A 294 7.20 0.67 10.64
N LEU A 295 7.40 1.93 10.24
CA LEU A 295 7.45 2.35 8.85
C LEU A 295 8.60 1.67 8.10
N ILE A 296 9.80 1.62 8.71
CA ILE A 296 10.96 0.98 8.06
C ILE A 296 10.75 -0.52 7.83
N GLU A 297 10.09 -1.25 8.73
CA GLU A 297 9.76 -2.67 8.55
C GLU A 297 8.85 -2.87 7.33
N SER A 298 7.81 -2.04 7.18
CA SER A 298 6.90 -2.10 6.03
C SER A 298 7.60 -1.71 4.73
N ALA A 299 8.47 -0.69 4.78
CA ALA A 299 9.23 -0.22 3.61
C ALA A 299 10.24 -1.29 3.13
N GLN A 300 10.96 -1.92 4.04
CA GLN A 300 11.88 -3.01 3.71
C GLN A 300 11.12 -4.21 3.11
N ALA A 301 10.01 -4.63 3.74
CA ALA A 301 9.19 -5.70 3.21
C ALA A 301 8.74 -5.42 1.77
N THR A 302 8.31 -4.18 1.50
CA THR A 302 7.83 -3.78 0.18
C THR A 302 8.96 -3.75 -0.86
N ILE A 303 10.05 -3.06 -0.58
CA ILE A 303 11.11 -2.89 -1.59
C ILE A 303 11.86 -4.18 -1.88
N VAL A 304 12.10 -5.02 -0.85
CA VAL A 304 12.77 -6.32 -1.01
C VAL A 304 11.88 -7.28 -1.82
N SER A 305 10.59 -7.34 -1.51
CA SER A 305 9.64 -8.16 -2.27
C SER A 305 9.49 -7.67 -3.71
N ALA A 306 9.43 -6.35 -3.93
CA ALA A 306 9.34 -5.75 -5.25
C ALA A 306 10.58 -6.04 -6.10
N ALA A 307 11.78 -5.86 -5.57
CA ALA A 307 13.03 -6.14 -6.28
C ALA A 307 13.20 -7.62 -6.65
N ALA A 308 12.65 -8.51 -5.83
CA ALA A 308 12.72 -9.94 -6.09
C ALA A 308 11.76 -10.42 -7.17
N ARG A 309 10.58 -9.79 -7.34
CA ARG A 309 9.55 -10.17 -8.32
C ARG A 309 9.88 -9.65 -9.71
N ARG A 310 10.43 -10.50 -10.54
CA ARG A 310 10.90 -10.18 -11.90
C ARG A 310 9.82 -10.38 -12.95
N GLU A 311 8.76 -9.62 -12.84
CA GLU A 311 7.63 -9.54 -13.78
C GLU A 311 6.86 -8.25 -13.55
N SER A 312 5.91 -7.93 -14.42
CA SER A 312 4.82 -6.99 -14.14
C SER A 312 3.54 -7.74 -13.81
N ARG A 313 2.84 -7.37 -12.67
CA ARG A 313 1.58 -7.99 -12.27
C ARG A 313 0.73 -7.03 -11.46
N GLY A 314 -0.46 -6.74 -11.93
CA GLY A 314 -1.40 -5.87 -11.21
C GLY A 314 -0.82 -4.50 -10.89
N ALA A 315 -0.69 -4.18 -9.60
CA ALA A 315 -0.12 -2.91 -9.14
C ALA A 315 1.43 -2.86 -9.23
N HIS A 316 2.09 -4.00 -9.34
CA HIS A 316 3.54 -4.08 -9.54
C HIS A 316 3.87 -3.96 -11.03
N THR A 317 4.26 -2.77 -11.47
CA THR A 317 4.62 -2.48 -12.87
C THR A 317 6.11 -2.19 -12.98
N VAL A 318 6.83 -3.01 -13.77
CA VAL A 318 8.28 -2.90 -13.97
C VAL A 318 8.55 -2.71 -15.45
N ASN A 319 9.21 -1.60 -15.80
CA ASN A 319 9.44 -1.20 -17.19
C ASN A 319 10.39 -2.15 -17.94
N ASP A 320 11.24 -2.88 -17.21
CA ASP A 320 12.19 -3.85 -17.81
C ASP A 320 11.48 -5.09 -18.38
N TYR A 321 10.23 -5.36 -18.00
CA TYR A 321 9.49 -6.53 -18.47
C TYR A 321 8.51 -6.10 -19.54
N ALA A 322 8.87 -6.39 -20.78
CA ALA A 322 8.09 -6.04 -21.95
C ALA A 322 6.82 -6.87 -22.06
N ASP A 323 5.78 -6.26 -22.65
CA ASP A 323 4.59 -6.95 -23.09
C ASP A 323 4.91 -7.73 -24.37
N THR A 324 4.86 -9.06 -24.28
CA THR A 324 5.09 -9.98 -25.39
C THR A 324 3.99 -11.02 -25.47
N PRO A 325 3.81 -11.73 -26.60
CA PRO A 325 2.83 -12.83 -26.69
C PRO A 325 3.06 -13.94 -25.65
N GLU A 326 4.32 -14.19 -25.27
CA GLU A 326 4.70 -15.18 -24.26
C GLU A 326 4.46 -14.66 -22.83
N PHE A 327 4.68 -13.36 -22.60
CA PHE A 327 4.49 -12.70 -21.31
C PHE A 327 3.55 -11.49 -21.45
N PRO A 328 2.24 -11.72 -21.60
CA PRO A 328 1.26 -10.65 -21.79
C PRO A 328 1.29 -9.62 -20.62
N ASN A 329 1.41 -8.36 -20.95
CA ASN A 329 1.62 -7.25 -19.98
C ASN A 329 2.86 -7.45 -19.08
N GLY A 330 3.88 -8.16 -19.56
CA GLY A 330 5.10 -8.47 -18.81
C GLY A 330 4.90 -9.50 -17.69
N ARG A 331 3.76 -10.21 -17.65
CA ARG A 331 3.40 -11.20 -16.63
C ARG A 331 3.99 -12.57 -16.96
N ASN A 332 4.61 -13.23 -15.98
CA ASN A 332 5.18 -14.56 -16.11
C ASN A 332 4.51 -15.56 -15.15
N ASP A 333 3.36 -16.12 -15.57
CA ASP A 333 2.57 -17.03 -14.74
C ASP A 333 3.30 -18.35 -14.42
N ALA A 334 4.18 -18.82 -15.30
CA ALA A 334 4.93 -20.06 -15.09
C ALA A 334 5.88 -19.99 -13.88
N VAL A 335 6.46 -18.81 -13.63
CA VAL A 335 7.44 -18.60 -12.55
C VAL A 335 6.81 -17.89 -11.35
N TRP A 336 5.92 -16.93 -11.59
CA TRP A 336 5.49 -15.95 -10.58
C TRP A 336 4.02 -16.10 -10.13
N MET A 337 3.29 -17.17 -10.51
CA MET A 337 1.98 -17.47 -9.92
C MET A 337 2.16 -18.04 -8.50
N LYS A 338 2.76 -17.21 -7.63
CA LYS A 338 3.07 -17.54 -6.24
C LYS A 338 3.05 -16.29 -5.36
N HIS A 339 2.74 -16.48 -4.10
CA HIS A 339 2.86 -15.45 -3.07
C HIS A 339 4.33 -15.28 -2.66
N THR A 340 4.71 -14.03 -2.39
CA THR A 340 5.98 -13.67 -1.76
C THR A 340 5.79 -13.61 -0.25
N LEU A 341 6.69 -14.22 0.51
CA LEU A 341 6.70 -14.18 1.97
C LEU A 341 7.99 -13.52 2.43
N TRP A 342 7.88 -12.34 3.01
CA TRP A 342 9.02 -11.62 3.56
C TRP A 342 9.12 -11.81 5.07
N TYR A 343 10.33 -12.10 5.55
CA TYR A 343 10.66 -12.21 6.98
C TYR A 343 11.59 -11.07 7.37
N SER A 344 11.29 -10.40 8.48
CA SER A 344 12.08 -9.28 9.02
C SER A 344 13.51 -9.73 9.38
N GLU A 345 13.69 -10.94 9.87
CA GLU A 345 15.00 -11.49 10.14
C GLU A 345 15.79 -11.74 8.85
N GLY A 346 16.84 -10.96 8.67
CA GLY A 346 17.74 -11.05 7.51
C GLY A 346 17.12 -10.60 6.17
N ASN A 347 15.97 -9.93 6.16
CA ASN A 347 15.23 -9.58 4.93
C ASN A 347 15.01 -10.79 4.00
N ARG A 348 14.77 -11.97 4.60
CA ARG A 348 14.67 -13.23 3.87
C ARG A 348 13.34 -13.35 3.16
N LEU A 349 13.38 -13.85 1.93
CA LEU A 349 12.19 -14.18 1.15
C LEU A 349 11.96 -15.68 1.08
N ASP A 350 10.70 -16.07 1.05
CA ASP A 350 10.20 -17.40 0.75
C ASP A 350 8.94 -17.28 -0.13
N TYR A 351 8.42 -18.38 -0.62
CA TYR A 351 7.29 -18.39 -1.55
C TYR A 351 6.32 -19.51 -1.23
N LYS A 352 5.02 -19.28 -1.47
CA LYS A 352 4.00 -20.30 -1.45
C LYS A 352 3.11 -20.23 -2.71
N PRO A 353 2.52 -21.35 -3.18
CA PRO A 353 1.66 -21.34 -4.35
C PRO A 353 0.38 -20.57 -4.09
N VAL A 354 -0.15 -19.90 -5.13
CA VAL A 354 -1.49 -19.31 -5.12
C VAL A 354 -2.53 -20.40 -5.18
N ASN A 355 -3.56 -20.33 -4.34
CA ASN A 355 -4.71 -21.23 -4.43
C ASN A 355 -5.69 -20.74 -5.51
N LEU A 356 -5.74 -21.45 -6.64
CA LEU A 356 -6.63 -21.15 -7.76
C LEU A 356 -7.96 -21.91 -7.71
N LYS A 357 -8.22 -22.69 -6.64
CA LYS A 357 -9.44 -23.46 -6.49
C LYS A 357 -10.36 -22.81 -5.46
N PRO A 358 -11.41 -22.10 -5.90
CA PRO A 358 -12.40 -21.55 -4.98
C PRO A 358 -13.21 -22.69 -4.33
N LEU A 359 -13.84 -22.41 -3.17
CA LEU A 359 -14.59 -23.41 -2.42
C LEU A 359 -15.89 -23.84 -3.12
N THR A 360 -16.64 -22.88 -3.64
CA THR A 360 -17.99 -23.11 -4.19
C THR A 360 -18.23 -22.42 -5.53
N ALA A 361 -17.44 -21.43 -5.90
CA ALA A 361 -17.57 -20.74 -7.17
C ALA A 361 -16.76 -21.43 -8.28
N GLU A 362 -17.12 -21.17 -9.54
CA GLU A 362 -16.34 -21.60 -10.69
C GLU A 362 -15.01 -20.83 -10.77
N SER A 363 -13.93 -21.53 -11.09
CA SER A 363 -12.63 -20.89 -11.28
C SER A 363 -12.57 -20.17 -12.63
N ILE A 364 -12.14 -18.92 -12.63
CA ILE A 364 -11.90 -18.16 -13.85
C ILE A 364 -10.39 -18.18 -14.14
N PRO A 365 -9.95 -18.70 -15.31
CA PRO A 365 -8.53 -18.71 -15.64
C PRO A 365 -7.97 -17.29 -15.79
N PRO A 366 -6.65 -17.11 -15.56
CA PRO A 366 -5.99 -15.83 -15.79
C PRO A 366 -6.22 -15.35 -17.24
N LYS A 367 -6.57 -14.07 -17.39
CA LYS A 367 -6.80 -13.43 -18.69
C LYS A 367 -5.88 -12.23 -18.88
N VAL A 368 -5.58 -11.92 -20.12
CA VAL A 368 -4.98 -10.64 -20.50
C VAL A 368 -6.00 -9.53 -20.27
N ARG A 369 -5.59 -8.42 -19.65
CA ARG A 369 -6.45 -7.24 -19.48
C ARG A 369 -6.57 -6.50 -20.81
N SER A 370 -7.78 -6.12 -21.16
CA SER A 370 -8.09 -5.21 -22.29
C SER A 370 -8.85 -4.00 -21.73
N PHE A 371 -8.58 -2.80 -22.28
CA PHE A 371 -9.16 -1.52 -21.87
C PHE A 371 -9.92 -0.85 -23.01
#